data_2754586bf30db8d031483af7c30c514d
#
_entry.id   2754586bf30db8d031483af7c30c514d
#
_cell.length_a   1.000
_cell.length_b   1.000
_cell.length_c   1.000
_cell.angle_alpha   90.00
_cell.angle_beta   90.00
_cell.angle_gamma   90.00
#
_symmetry.space_group_name_H-M   'P 1'
#
loop_
_entity.id
_entity.type
_entity.pdbx_description
1 polymer ?
#
loop_
_entity_poly.entity_id
_entity_poly.type
_entity_poly.pdbx_seq_one_letter_code
_entity_poly.pdbx_strand_id
1 'polypeptide(L)'
;MRIKCYQKYLLYTLLPFTALIRIYHNYNWRIWGSDSGEYLYLTRSLLNNGQMLEDNYIGWGRAYPDFQGMQILTGTISLLSTIEYHYVLMWIIPLISSLAIPMLFIIGKELTGFVPALFGSAFYGVTFGVVYANSHPMPGGLAETLSFVVLLNWIKILKDEKVWVINPLKRNPWANMAKFSFFALLLTHHFTLLLVMAAILGILIIEIAAGNKKIAKEGIMVVGLMSLPISIYWLIYARSFRKMLDNSAFDFLPESIPTTIVLTLIPLVSLLILWSLRNKLYLPKWSENISHDDYLKRTAVSFIGIFVVIMLVLWKGVPGTEIPVDFEATPYLIVNLAIMSLACVPSFVMSKRNGWLLWGWLLPILGFATIGAVTGSHLLIAYRHAPYLLAPVALIVGISFQYFIVGFEVKKRKYVATVFTILLLGCAWGAYPPPSVMGGFQEGTSQEEIDAILWTQFTENDSLVVSDHRLSSLTFGLTETNASWENGAVVITGDTEQAIEAGKSLSTPQAGMKQVSYIVLSEEMQKGVALLQWDPAEELTGEAKTKFTDNDQFPVWFDNGDTTIMRMNPY
;
A
#
# COMPACT_ATOMS: atom_id res chain seq x y z
N MET A 1 31.62 15.52 2.98
CA MET A 1 31.72 15.05 4.38
C MET A 1 31.95 13.53 4.39
N ARG A 2 33.12 13.02 4.85
CA ARG A 2 33.36 11.56 4.92
C ARG A 2 32.40 10.98 5.98
N ILE A 3 31.57 10.04 5.58
CA ILE A 3 30.71 9.28 6.51
C ILE A 3 31.65 8.57 7.48
N LYS A 4 31.52 8.82 8.79
CA LYS A 4 32.32 8.11 9.81
C LYS A 4 32.01 6.62 9.70
N CYS A 5 33.03 5.77 9.96
CA CYS A 5 32.97 4.32 9.71
C CYS A 5 31.72 3.67 10.34
N TYR A 6 31.39 4.01 11.59
CA TYR A 6 30.20 3.49 12.30
C TYR A 6 28.86 3.84 11.65
N GLN A 7 28.78 4.98 10.94
CA GLN A 7 27.54 5.39 10.23
C GLN A 7 27.26 4.50 9.01
N LYS A 8 28.32 3.96 8.38
CA LYS A 8 28.17 2.97 7.30
C LYS A 8 27.67 1.64 7.85
N TYR A 9 28.21 1.20 8.99
CA TYR A 9 27.75 -0.04 9.62
C TYR A 9 26.27 0.02 10.02
N LEU A 10 25.81 1.14 10.57
CA LEU A 10 24.39 1.34 10.90
C LEU A 10 23.48 1.22 9.66
N LEU A 11 23.91 1.77 8.52
CA LEU A 11 23.15 1.62 7.29
C LEU A 11 23.18 0.18 6.76
N TYR A 12 24.34 -0.48 6.84
CA TYR A 12 24.47 -1.89 6.40
C TYR A 12 23.70 -2.87 7.28
N THR A 13 23.44 -2.54 8.54
CA THR A 13 22.59 -3.38 9.41
C THR A 13 21.10 -3.06 9.27
N LEU A 14 20.74 -1.80 9.00
CA LEU A 14 19.36 -1.39 8.84
C LEU A 14 18.67 -2.09 7.66
N LEU A 15 19.37 -2.18 6.52
CA LEU A 15 18.82 -2.77 5.29
C LEU A 15 18.45 -4.25 5.45
N PRO A 16 19.39 -5.15 5.89
CA PRO A 16 19.03 -6.54 6.11
C PRO A 16 17.93 -6.70 7.17
N PHE A 17 17.99 -5.93 8.25
CA PHE A 17 16.99 -6.00 9.32
C PHE A 17 15.57 -5.68 8.82
N THR A 18 15.41 -4.60 8.08
CA THR A 18 14.10 -4.21 7.54
C THR A 18 13.62 -5.13 6.42
N ALA A 19 14.54 -5.70 5.62
CA ALA A 19 14.21 -6.72 4.63
C ALA A 19 13.72 -8.01 5.32
N LEU A 20 14.42 -8.47 6.36
CA LEU A 20 14.03 -9.65 7.14
C LEU A 20 12.65 -9.46 7.79
N ILE A 21 12.38 -8.29 8.36
CA ILE A 21 11.06 -7.99 8.91
C ILE A 21 9.98 -8.17 7.83
N ARG A 22 10.17 -7.68 6.61
CA ARG A 22 9.16 -7.77 5.54
C ARG A 22 8.93 -9.19 5.04
N ILE A 23 9.95 -10.03 4.96
CA ILE A 23 9.80 -11.41 4.49
C ILE A 23 9.42 -12.39 5.59
N TYR A 24 9.32 -11.95 6.86
CA TYR A 24 9.02 -12.84 7.98
C TYR A 24 7.66 -13.53 7.86
N HIS A 25 6.64 -12.84 7.37
CA HIS A 25 5.33 -13.44 7.11
C HIS A 25 5.40 -14.60 6.12
N ASN A 26 6.20 -14.45 5.05
CA ASN A 26 6.36 -15.46 4.00
C ASN A 26 7.10 -16.71 4.51
N TYR A 27 7.80 -16.61 5.64
CA TYR A 27 8.42 -17.77 6.30
C TYR A 27 7.39 -18.64 7.02
N ASN A 28 6.35 -18.03 7.60
CA ASN A 28 5.31 -18.72 8.35
C ASN A 28 4.20 -19.30 7.46
N TRP A 29 4.04 -18.75 6.26
CA TRP A 29 2.98 -19.11 5.34
C TRP A 29 3.54 -19.52 3.99
N ARG A 30 2.88 -20.48 3.34
CA ARG A 30 3.29 -20.93 2.00
C ARG A 30 3.02 -19.85 0.94
N ILE A 31 1.86 -19.19 1.06
CA ILE A 31 1.49 -18.02 0.28
C ILE A 31 1.04 -16.94 1.26
N TRP A 32 1.46 -15.69 1.04
CA TRP A 32 1.10 -14.54 1.84
C TRP A 32 0.48 -13.47 0.94
N GLY A 33 -0.73 -13.02 1.29
CA GLY A 33 -1.53 -12.03 0.57
C GLY A 33 -2.78 -12.64 -0.06
N SER A 34 -3.94 -12.08 0.28
CA SER A 34 -5.25 -12.56 -0.17
C SER A 34 -5.43 -12.50 -1.69
N ASP A 35 -4.82 -11.51 -2.38
CA ASP A 35 -4.87 -11.37 -3.84
C ASP A 35 -3.80 -12.18 -4.58
N SER A 36 -2.96 -12.93 -3.87
CA SER A 36 -1.78 -13.59 -4.45
C SER A 36 -2.13 -14.59 -5.54
N GLY A 37 -3.28 -15.23 -5.46
CA GLY A 37 -3.77 -16.13 -6.50
C GLY A 37 -3.93 -15.43 -7.85
N GLU A 38 -4.54 -14.25 -7.88
CA GLU A 38 -4.66 -13.47 -9.11
C GLU A 38 -3.32 -13.06 -9.69
N TYR A 39 -2.36 -12.65 -8.84
CA TYR A 39 -1.02 -12.30 -9.32
C TYR A 39 -0.26 -13.50 -9.89
N LEU A 40 -0.46 -14.68 -9.30
CA LEU A 40 0.08 -15.94 -9.83
C LEU A 40 -0.52 -16.26 -11.20
N TYR A 41 -1.85 -16.18 -11.33
CA TYR A 41 -2.55 -16.38 -12.60
C TYR A 41 -2.05 -15.45 -13.71
N LEU A 42 -2.01 -14.15 -13.42
CA LEU A 42 -1.56 -13.14 -14.38
C LEU A 42 -0.11 -13.33 -14.79
N THR A 43 0.78 -13.70 -13.85
CA THR A 43 2.18 -13.99 -14.16
C THR A 43 2.31 -15.27 -15.02
N ARG A 44 1.59 -16.33 -14.67
CA ARG A 44 1.56 -17.58 -15.45
C ARG A 44 1.03 -17.34 -16.86
N SER A 45 -0.06 -16.60 -16.99
CA SER A 45 -0.62 -16.25 -18.30
C SER A 45 0.37 -15.48 -19.18
N LEU A 46 1.08 -14.51 -18.59
CA LEU A 46 2.13 -13.78 -19.29
C LEU A 46 3.27 -14.71 -19.76
N LEU A 47 3.71 -15.63 -18.91
CA LEU A 47 4.80 -16.56 -19.23
C LEU A 47 4.40 -17.55 -20.32
N ASN A 48 3.17 -18.06 -20.29
CA ASN A 48 2.69 -19.07 -21.22
C ASN A 48 2.31 -18.49 -22.58
N ASN A 49 1.68 -17.31 -22.59
CA ASN A 49 1.08 -16.74 -23.80
C ASN A 49 1.92 -15.62 -24.43
N GLY A 50 2.96 -15.14 -23.70
CA GLY A 50 3.79 -14.00 -24.13
C GLY A 50 3.06 -12.68 -24.16
N GLN A 51 1.79 -12.65 -23.72
CA GLN A 51 0.96 -11.45 -23.62
C GLN A 51 0.08 -11.54 -22.38
N MET A 52 -0.23 -10.40 -21.82
CA MET A 52 -1.23 -10.33 -20.78
C MET A 52 -2.61 -10.36 -21.39
N LEU A 53 -3.51 -10.80 -20.55
CA LEU A 53 -4.87 -11.16 -20.90
C LEU A 53 -5.59 -10.11 -21.69
N GLU A 54 -6.36 -10.65 -22.59
CA GLU A 54 -7.37 -10.02 -23.40
C GLU A 54 -8.44 -9.26 -22.57
N ASP A 55 -9.30 -8.55 -23.28
CA ASP A 55 -10.48 -7.84 -22.75
C ASP A 55 -11.42 -8.72 -21.90
N ASN A 56 -11.18 -10.02 -21.79
CA ASN A 56 -12.00 -11.05 -21.14
C ASN A 56 -11.48 -11.52 -19.78
N TYR A 57 -10.59 -10.77 -19.13
CA TYR A 57 -10.18 -11.11 -17.77
C TYR A 57 -11.37 -11.07 -16.81
N ILE A 58 -11.62 -12.21 -16.16
CA ILE A 58 -12.79 -12.46 -15.33
C ILE A 58 -12.46 -12.54 -13.83
N GLY A 59 -11.20 -12.31 -13.43
CA GLY A 59 -10.81 -12.26 -12.02
C GLY A 59 -11.45 -11.08 -11.28
N TRP A 60 -11.30 -11.08 -9.97
CA TRP A 60 -11.85 -10.04 -9.09
C TRP A 60 -11.23 -8.67 -9.37
N GLY A 61 -9.91 -8.59 -9.45
CA GLY A 61 -9.16 -7.36 -9.71
C GLY A 61 -9.16 -6.98 -11.19
N ARG A 62 -10.31 -6.66 -11.77
CA ARG A 62 -10.49 -6.39 -13.21
C ARG A 62 -9.51 -5.39 -13.82
N ALA A 63 -8.95 -4.48 -13.01
CA ALA A 63 -7.95 -3.50 -13.45
C ALA A 63 -6.51 -4.03 -13.45
N TYR A 64 -6.22 -5.17 -12.81
CA TYR A 64 -4.86 -5.70 -12.69
C TYR A 64 -4.18 -5.99 -14.04
N PRO A 65 -4.87 -6.49 -15.07
CA PRO A 65 -4.26 -6.67 -16.40
C PRO A 65 -3.77 -5.37 -17.04
N ASP A 66 -4.32 -4.23 -16.67
CA ASP A 66 -3.88 -2.93 -17.19
C ASP A 66 -2.57 -2.45 -16.56
N PHE A 67 -2.11 -3.04 -15.42
CA PHE A 67 -0.93 -2.61 -14.67
C PHE A 67 0.07 -3.75 -14.44
N GLN A 68 0.75 -4.13 -15.50
CA GLN A 68 1.53 -5.38 -15.62
C GLN A 68 2.96 -5.31 -15.09
N GLY A 69 3.41 -4.17 -14.54
CA GLY A 69 4.82 -3.97 -14.19
C GLY A 69 5.39 -5.01 -13.22
N MET A 70 4.60 -5.44 -12.25
CA MET A 70 5.01 -6.47 -11.29
C MET A 70 5.12 -7.85 -11.97
N GLN A 71 4.14 -8.23 -12.78
CA GLN A 71 4.11 -9.50 -13.49
C GLN A 71 5.25 -9.62 -14.51
N ILE A 72 5.53 -8.53 -15.23
CA ILE A 72 6.67 -8.44 -16.16
C ILE A 72 7.98 -8.63 -15.40
N LEU A 73 8.16 -7.98 -14.26
CA LEU A 73 9.35 -8.13 -13.43
C LEU A 73 9.49 -9.55 -12.90
N THR A 74 8.41 -10.11 -12.35
CA THR A 74 8.36 -11.48 -11.80
C THR A 74 8.70 -12.50 -12.88
N GLY A 75 8.04 -12.42 -14.04
CA GLY A 75 8.29 -13.31 -15.16
C GLY A 75 9.71 -13.18 -15.71
N THR A 76 10.22 -11.94 -15.83
CA THR A 76 11.61 -11.71 -16.29
C THR A 76 12.62 -12.33 -15.34
N ILE A 77 12.46 -12.13 -14.03
CA ILE A 77 13.37 -12.74 -13.04
C ILE A 77 13.28 -14.26 -13.10
N SER A 78 12.08 -14.82 -13.17
CA SER A 78 11.87 -16.26 -13.28
C SER A 78 12.58 -16.85 -14.50
N LEU A 79 12.39 -16.27 -15.68
CA LEU A 79 13.04 -16.72 -16.93
C LEU A 79 14.57 -16.63 -16.88
N LEU A 80 15.11 -15.56 -16.29
CA LEU A 80 16.56 -15.33 -16.24
C LEU A 80 17.27 -16.16 -15.15
N SER A 81 16.58 -16.44 -14.03
CA SER A 81 17.17 -17.13 -12.88
C SER A 81 16.83 -18.62 -12.80
N THR A 82 15.87 -19.09 -13.62
CA THR A 82 15.27 -20.43 -13.52
C THR A 82 14.54 -20.71 -12.20
N ILE A 83 14.34 -19.68 -11.36
CA ILE A 83 13.51 -19.77 -10.16
C ILE A 83 12.05 -19.73 -10.58
N GLU A 84 11.23 -20.65 -10.08
CA GLU A 84 9.82 -20.66 -10.38
C GLU A 84 9.14 -19.35 -9.97
N TYR A 85 8.24 -18.84 -10.82
CA TYR A 85 7.63 -17.52 -10.69
C TYR A 85 6.90 -17.31 -9.36
N HIS A 86 6.34 -18.34 -8.74
CA HIS A 86 5.70 -18.24 -7.46
C HIS A 86 6.70 -17.92 -6.33
N TYR A 87 7.92 -18.47 -6.34
CA TYR A 87 8.96 -18.09 -5.39
C TYR A 87 9.47 -16.66 -5.64
N VAL A 88 9.58 -16.26 -6.91
CA VAL A 88 9.94 -14.87 -7.24
C VAL A 88 8.89 -13.92 -6.68
N LEU A 89 7.61 -14.23 -6.87
CA LEU A 89 6.51 -13.40 -6.40
C LEU A 89 6.51 -13.30 -4.87
N MET A 90 6.58 -14.44 -4.16
CA MET A 90 6.47 -14.48 -2.71
C MET A 90 7.71 -13.97 -1.95
N TRP A 91 8.90 -14.09 -2.51
CA TRP A 91 10.14 -13.76 -1.79
C TRP A 91 10.89 -12.58 -2.39
N ILE A 92 11.02 -12.56 -3.71
CA ILE A 92 11.88 -11.56 -4.36
C ILE A 92 11.15 -10.22 -4.49
N ILE A 93 9.85 -10.21 -4.78
CA ILE A 93 9.08 -8.96 -4.89
C ILE A 93 9.05 -8.20 -3.55
N PRO A 94 8.70 -8.80 -2.38
CA PRO A 94 8.80 -8.10 -1.09
C PRO A 94 10.22 -7.65 -0.76
N LEU A 95 11.24 -8.44 -1.14
CA LEU A 95 12.63 -8.05 -0.95
C LEU A 95 13.00 -6.81 -1.78
N ILE A 96 12.58 -6.74 -3.05
CA ILE A 96 12.74 -5.56 -3.91
C ILE A 96 11.97 -4.36 -3.33
N SER A 97 10.76 -4.58 -2.81
CA SER A 97 9.97 -3.54 -2.14
C SER A 97 10.69 -2.97 -0.91
N SER A 98 11.55 -3.76 -0.25
CA SER A 98 12.37 -3.29 0.87
C SER A 98 13.40 -2.22 0.47
N LEU A 99 13.74 -2.10 -0.82
CA LEU A 99 14.62 -1.03 -1.32
C LEU A 99 14.00 0.36 -1.18
N ALA A 100 12.72 0.49 -0.90
CA ALA A 100 12.08 1.75 -0.52
C ALA A 100 12.80 2.42 0.66
N ILE A 101 13.30 1.65 1.63
CA ILE A 101 13.96 2.17 2.84
C ILE A 101 15.28 2.88 2.53
N PRO A 102 16.24 2.26 1.79
CA PRO A 102 17.46 2.99 1.40
C PRO A 102 17.16 4.16 0.45
N MET A 103 16.13 4.07 -0.40
CA MET A 103 15.73 5.20 -1.23
C MET A 103 15.23 6.36 -0.37
N LEU A 104 14.37 6.09 0.62
CA LEU A 104 13.91 7.09 1.58
C LEU A 104 15.08 7.68 2.39
N PHE A 105 16.04 6.85 2.80
CA PHE A 105 17.25 7.34 3.46
C PHE A 105 18.03 8.31 2.58
N ILE A 106 18.20 8.00 1.28
CA ILE A 106 18.94 8.88 0.37
C ILE A 106 18.17 10.20 0.18
N ILE A 107 16.85 10.16 -0.01
CA ILE A 107 15.99 11.35 -0.07
C ILE A 107 16.14 12.18 1.22
N GLY A 108 15.98 11.53 2.36
CA GLY A 108 16.09 12.16 3.67
C GLY A 108 17.45 12.80 3.89
N LYS A 109 18.54 12.11 3.51
CA LYS A 109 19.89 12.65 3.61
C LYS A 109 20.09 13.91 2.76
N GLU A 110 19.47 13.97 1.59
CA GLU A 110 19.50 15.16 0.72
C GLU A 110 18.71 16.34 1.32
N LEU A 111 17.61 16.05 2.01
CA LEU A 111 16.70 17.07 2.54
C LEU A 111 17.03 17.49 3.98
N THR A 112 17.42 16.56 4.83
CA THR A 112 17.49 16.76 6.28
C THR A 112 18.85 16.46 6.90
N GLY A 113 19.72 15.76 6.18
CA GLY A 113 21.01 15.31 6.66
C GLY A 113 21.03 13.86 7.13
N PHE A 114 22.19 13.37 7.56
CA PHE A 114 22.41 11.95 7.81
C PHE A 114 21.60 11.38 8.99
N VAL A 115 21.66 12.03 10.15
CA VAL A 115 21.02 11.50 11.38
C VAL A 115 19.50 11.47 11.28
N PRO A 116 18.83 12.57 10.87
CA PRO A 116 17.38 12.53 10.64
C PRO A 116 16.97 11.49 9.60
N ALA A 117 17.72 11.38 8.50
CA ALA A 117 17.41 10.41 7.46
C ALA A 117 17.51 8.96 7.95
N LEU A 118 18.57 8.65 8.71
CA LEU A 118 18.77 7.31 9.25
C LEU A 118 17.65 6.92 10.21
N PHE A 119 17.33 7.80 11.16
CA PHE A 119 16.30 7.54 12.13
C PHE A 119 14.90 7.47 11.48
N GLY A 120 14.58 8.43 10.60
CA GLY A 120 13.32 8.44 9.87
C GLY A 120 13.14 7.19 9.01
N SER A 121 14.18 6.77 8.26
CA SER A 121 14.10 5.56 7.45
C SER A 121 14.01 4.28 8.28
N ALA A 122 14.66 4.25 9.45
CA ALA A 122 14.52 3.13 10.39
C ALA A 122 13.08 3.04 10.91
N PHE A 123 12.52 4.15 11.35
CA PHE A 123 11.13 4.21 11.80
C PHE A 123 10.15 3.78 10.69
N TYR A 124 10.30 4.35 9.48
CA TYR A 124 9.51 3.95 8.33
C TYR A 124 9.57 2.44 8.07
N GLY A 125 10.77 1.85 8.13
CA GLY A 125 10.99 0.44 7.85
C GLY A 125 10.36 -0.53 8.84
N VAL A 126 10.02 -0.07 10.05
CA VAL A 126 9.45 -0.90 11.13
C VAL A 126 8.00 -0.52 11.49
N THR A 127 7.42 0.47 10.83
CA THR A 127 6.05 0.89 11.10
C THR A 127 5.05 -0.09 10.50
N PHE A 128 4.04 -0.50 11.26
CA PHE A 128 3.03 -1.49 10.88
C PHE A 128 2.47 -1.28 9.47
N GLY A 129 1.89 -0.13 9.16
CA GLY A 129 1.25 0.11 7.86
C GLY A 129 2.19 -0.02 6.66
N VAL A 130 3.52 0.19 6.86
CA VAL A 130 4.54 -0.01 5.82
C VAL A 130 4.98 -1.47 5.74
N VAL A 131 5.23 -2.11 6.89
CA VAL A 131 5.65 -3.53 6.93
C VAL A 131 4.54 -4.40 6.36
N TYR A 132 3.30 -4.21 6.82
CA TYR A 132 2.15 -4.96 6.35
C TYR A 132 1.96 -4.80 4.84
N ALA A 133 1.82 -3.58 4.33
CA ALA A 133 1.60 -3.32 2.91
C ALA A 133 2.74 -3.85 1.99
N ASN A 134 3.98 -3.91 2.47
CA ASN A 134 5.13 -4.32 1.67
C ASN A 134 5.61 -5.75 1.93
N SER A 135 5.01 -6.46 2.86
CA SER A 135 5.24 -7.90 3.06
C SER A 135 4.49 -8.75 2.01
N HIS A 136 3.41 -8.22 1.47
CA HIS A 136 2.65 -8.87 0.40
C HIS A 136 3.33 -8.72 -0.96
N PRO A 137 3.21 -9.69 -1.84
CA PRO A 137 3.65 -9.59 -3.23
C PRO A 137 2.66 -8.78 -4.06
N MET A 138 2.45 -7.51 -3.70
CA MET A 138 1.47 -6.67 -4.39
C MET A 138 2.14 -5.58 -5.23
N PRO A 139 1.49 -5.14 -6.33
CA PRO A 139 2.01 -4.07 -7.19
C PRO A 139 2.32 -2.77 -6.44
N GLY A 140 1.55 -2.48 -5.36
CA GLY A 140 1.72 -1.30 -4.53
C GLY A 140 3.08 -1.21 -3.86
N GLY A 141 3.61 -2.31 -3.30
CA GLY A 141 4.91 -2.35 -2.64
C GLY A 141 6.08 -2.11 -3.60
N LEU A 142 6.05 -2.70 -4.80
CA LEU A 142 7.01 -2.43 -5.86
C LEU A 142 6.91 -0.97 -6.34
N ALA A 143 5.69 -0.49 -6.54
CA ALA A 143 5.43 0.88 -6.98
C ALA A 143 5.90 1.92 -5.96
N GLU A 144 5.85 1.63 -4.66
CA GLU A 144 6.40 2.50 -3.62
C GLU A 144 7.91 2.69 -3.79
N THR A 145 8.66 1.61 -4.03
CA THR A 145 10.10 1.71 -4.32
C THR A 145 10.36 2.57 -5.57
N LEU A 146 9.62 2.33 -6.66
CA LEU A 146 9.73 3.14 -7.88
C LEU A 146 9.36 4.61 -7.62
N SER A 147 8.37 4.87 -6.78
CA SER A 147 7.94 6.21 -6.40
C SER A 147 9.06 7.00 -5.74
N PHE A 148 9.80 6.38 -4.83
CA PHE A 148 10.94 7.03 -4.18
C PHE A 148 12.11 7.25 -5.14
N VAL A 149 12.31 6.38 -6.12
CA VAL A 149 13.28 6.64 -7.19
C VAL A 149 12.87 7.86 -8.01
N VAL A 150 11.59 7.99 -8.39
CA VAL A 150 11.07 9.16 -9.11
C VAL A 150 11.25 10.43 -8.28
N LEU A 151 10.85 10.42 -7.01
CA LEU A 151 10.97 11.57 -6.10
C LEU A 151 12.43 11.95 -5.84
N LEU A 152 13.33 10.99 -5.65
CA LEU A 152 14.75 11.26 -5.49
C LEU A 152 15.31 11.98 -6.70
N ASN A 153 15.02 11.47 -7.90
CA ASN A 153 15.49 12.08 -9.14
C ASN A 153 14.87 13.47 -9.33
N TRP A 154 13.59 13.65 -8.98
CA TRP A 154 12.94 14.96 -9.01
C TRP A 154 13.65 15.97 -8.10
N ILE A 155 13.94 15.60 -6.85
CA ILE A 155 14.68 16.45 -5.90
C ILE A 155 16.10 16.75 -6.40
N LYS A 156 16.78 15.78 -7.01
CA LYS A 156 18.10 16.02 -7.63
C LYS A 156 18.04 17.00 -8.79
N ILE A 157 17.03 16.88 -9.66
CA ILE A 157 16.79 17.81 -10.77
C ILE A 157 16.53 19.23 -10.25
N LEU A 158 15.72 19.37 -9.18
CA LEU A 158 15.42 20.67 -8.58
C LEU A 158 16.67 21.35 -7.96
N LYS A 159 17.62 20.56 -7.46
CA LYS A 159 18.87 21.07 -6.87
C LYS A 159 19.95 21.38 -7.89
N ASP A 160 19.93 20.74 -9.04
CA ASP A 160 20.91 20.94 -10.11
C ASP A 160 20.41 21.98 -11.10
N GLU A 161 20.69 23.26 -10.82
CA GLU A 161 20.25 24.40 -11.63
C GLU A 161 20.69 24.35 -13.11
N LYS A 162 21.64 23.48 -13.47
CA LYS A 162 22.22 23.40 -14.82
C LYS A 162 21.50 22.43 -15.75
N VAL A 163 20.57 21.61 -15.23
CA VAL A 163 20.14 20.43 -15.99
C VAL A 163 18.64 20.27 -16.00
N TRP A 164 17.98 21.03 -16.86
CA TRP A 164 16.56 20.80 -17.13
C TRP A 164 16.34 19.82 -18.29
N VAL A 165 15.34 19.00 -18.10
CA VAL A 165 14.99 17.74 -18.76
C VAL A 165 14.63 17.89 -20.25
N ILE A 166 14.47 19.12 -20.76
CA ILE A 166 13.85 19.36 -22.07
C ILE A 166 14.83 19.17 -23.23
N ASN A 167 16.12 19.19 -22.96
CA ASN A 167 17.08 18.90 -24.02
C ASN A 167 17.43 17.41 -24.04
N PRO A 168 16.84 16.61 -24.96
CA PRO A 168 17.09 15.17 -25.05
C PRO A 168 18.54 14.84 -25.40
N LEU A 169 19.30 15.82 -25.91
CA LEU A 169 20.73 15.67 -26.28
C LEU A 169 21.67 15.85 -25.09
N LYS A 170 21.23 16.47 -24.00
CA LYS A 170 22.02 16.55 -22.77
C LYS A 170 21.78 15.31 -21.93
N ARG A 171 22.75 14.40 -21.88
CA ARG A 171 22.73 13.18 -21.05
C ARG A 171 22.77 13.55 -19.56
N ASN A 172 21.62 13.74 -18.94
CA ASN A 172 21.49 13.80 -17.49
C ASN A 172 21.06 12.44 -16.96
N PRO A 173 21.90 11.72 -16.22
CA PRO A 173 21.54 10.41 -15.68
C PRO A 173 20.31 10.47 -14.77
N TRP A 174 20.16 11.51 -13.95
CA TRP A 174 19.00 11.67 -13.07
C TRP A 174 17.70 11.83 -13.83
N ALA A 175 17.70 12.65 -14.88
CA ALA A 175 16.53 12.83 -15.72
C ALA A 175 16.14 11.55 -16.47
N ASN A 176 17.11 10.77 -16.94
CA ASN A 176 16.83 9.50 -17.60
C ASN A 176 16.31 8.45 -16.62
N MET A 177 16.90 8.36 -15.42
CA MET A 177 16.38 7.49 -14.35
C MET A 177 14.97 7.91 -13.94
N ALA A 178 14.68 9.21 -13.81
CA ALA A 178 13.34 9.69 -13.52
C ALA A 178 12.32 9.24 -14.57
N LYS A 179 12.64 9.39 -15.87
CA LYS A 179 11.78 8.95 -16.97
C LYS A 179 11.54 7.45 -16.92
N PHE A 180 12.61 6.64 -16.83
CA PHE A 180 12.51 5.20 -16.80
C PHE A 180 11.66 4.72 -15.62
N SER A 181 11.98 5.21 -14.40
CA SER A 181 11.23 4.84 -13.19
C SER A 181 9.78 5.32 -13.23
N PHE A 182 9.52 6.46 -13.87
CA PHE A 182 8.16 6.97 -14.05
C PHE A 182 7.34 6.07 -14.98
N PHE A 183 7.91 5.64 -16.12
CA PHE A 183 7.23 4.71 -17.02
C PHE A 183 7.04 3.33 -16.37
N ALA A 184 8.03 2.83 -15.62
CA ALA A 184 7.87 1.61 -14.86
C ALA A 184 6.74 1.75 -13.83
N LEU A 185 6.66 2.88 -13.12
CA LEU A 185 5.59 3.16 -12.17
C LEU A 185 4.21 3.26 -12.85
N LEU A 186 4.12 3.91 -14.01
CA LEU A 186 2.90 4.02 -14.81
C LEU A 186 2.32 2.63 -15.14
N LEU A 187 3.20 1.66 -15.46
CA LEU A 187 2.81 0.30 -15.78
C LEU A 187 2.60 -0.59 -14.55
N THR A 188 3.00 -0.14 -13.35
CA THR A 188 2.95 -0.98 -12.15
C THR A 188 1.71 -0.70 -11.30
N HIS A 189 1.38 0.58 -11.01
CA HIS A 189 0.30 0.86 -10.07
C HIS A 189 -0.27 2.27 -10.21
N HIS A 190 -1.53 2.35 -10.59
CA HIS A 190 -2.24 3.61 -10.85
C HIS A 190 -2.35 4.52 -9.64
N PHE A 191 -2.67 3.95 -8.46
CA PHE A 191 -2.87 4.73 -7.23
C PHE A 191 -1.57 5.37 -6.75
N THR A 192 -0.47 4.61 -6.71
CA THR A 192 0.86 5.14 -6.37
C THR A 192 1.28 6.25 -7.32
N LEU A 193 1.02 6.09 -8.62
CA LEU A 193 1.31 7.11 -9.62
C LEU A 193 0.56 8.41 -9.34
N LEU A 194 -0.74 8.35 -8.98
CA LEU A 194 -1.54 9.51 -8.59
C LEU A 194 -0.91 10.24 -7.40
N LEU A 195 -0.53 9.50 -6.35
CA LEU A 195 0.05 10.08 -5.13
C LEU A 195 1.43 10.70 -5.38
N VAL A 196 2.25 10.08 -6.22
CA VAL A 196 3.56 10.64 -6.62
C VAL A 196 3.41 11.93 -7.42
N MET A 197 2.45 11.97 -8.35
CA MET A 197 2.16 13.21 -9.10
C MET A 197 1.68 14.32 -8.17
N ALA A 198 0.83 14.01 -7.20
CA ALA A 198 0.40 14.95 -6.17
C ALA A 198 1.58 15.47 -5.33
N ALA A 199 2.48 14.58 -4.91
CA ALA A 199 3.69 14.96 -4.17
C ALA A 199 4.62 15.85 -5.02
N ILE A 200 4.84 15.52 -6.29
CA ILE A 200 5.64 16.32 -7.23
C ILE A 200 5.04 17.72 -7.42
N LEU A 201 3.72 17.81 -7.58
CA LEU A 201 3.00 19.09 -7.67
C LEU A 201 3.14 19.89 -6.37
N GLY A 202 2.97 19.29 -5.22
CA GLY A 202 3.13 19.95 -3.92
C GLY A 202 4.55 20.47 -3.69
N ILE A 203 5.57 19.67 -4.03
CA ILE A 203 6.98 20.09 -3.99
C ILE A 203 7.22 21.25 -4.94
N LEU A 204 6.64 21.21 -6.14
CA LEU A 204 6.75 22.31 -7.12
C LEU A 204 6.10 23.60 -6.62
N ILE A 205 4.94 23.50 -5.96
CA ILE A 205 4.28 24.66 -5.32
C ILE A 205 5.20 25.31 -4.30
N ILE A 206 5.85 24.52 -3.46
CA ILE A 206 6.81 25.03 -2.47
C ILE A 206 8.00 25.72 -3.12
N GLU A 207 8.56 25.15 -4.18
CA GLU A 207 9.67 25.77 -4.93
C GLU A 207 9.28 27.11 -5.56
N ILE A 208 8.08 27.18 -6.11
CA ILE A 208 7.54 28.44 -6.67
C ILE A 208 7.35 29.48 -5.57
N ALA A 209 6.78 29.07 -4.43
CA ALA A 209 6.56 29.94 -3.27
C ALA A 209 7.87 30.40 -2.62
N ALA A 210 8.94 29.62 -2.75
CA ALA A 210 10.30 30.03 -2.36
C ALA A 210 10.93 31.05 -3.29
N GLY A 211 10.24 31.46 -4.37
CA GLY A 211 10.69 32.50 -5.31
C GLY A 211 11.60 32.00 -6.43
N ASN A 212 11.69 30.70 -6.65
CA ASN A 212 12.51 30.11 -7.70
C ASN A 212 11.81 30.18 -9.07
N LYS A 213 11.85 31.34 -9.73
CA LYS A 213 11.15 31.59 -11.00
C LYS A 213 11.56 30.66 -12.14
N LYS A 214 12.83 30.25 -12.19
CA LYS A 214 13.31 29.32 -13.21
C LYS A 214 12.69 27.93 -13.02
N ILE A 215 12.73 27.43 -11.82
CA ILE A 215 12.09 26.15 -11.44
C ILE A 215 10.59 26.19 -11.71
N ALA A 216 9.93 27.34 -11.45
CA ALA A 216 8.51 27.50 -11.71
C ALA A 216 8.13 27.18 -13.16
N LYS A 217 8.81 27.81 -14.14
CA LYS A 217 8.52 27.62 -15.57
C LYS A 217 8.83 26.20 -16.03
N GLU A 218 10.04 25.76 -15.75
CA GLU A 218 10.54 24.48 -16.25
C GLU A 218 9.86 23.30 -15.54
N GLY A 219 9.60 23.41 -14.21
CA GLY A 219 8.89 22.40 -13.43
C GLY A 219 7.43 22.21 -13.87
N ILE A 220 6.70 23.31 -14.11
CA ILE A 220 5.33 23.24 -14.63
C ILE A 220 5.32 22.50 -15.99
N MET A 221 6.27 22.80 -16.87
CA MET A 221 6.36 22.14 -18.16
C MET A 221 6.70 20.65 -18.04
N VAL A 222 7.64 20.28 -17.15
CA VAL A 222 7.99 18.86 -16.93
C VAL A 222 6.81 18.08 -16.36
N VAL A 223 6.11 18.65 -15.38
CA VAL A 223 4.91 17.99 -14.81
C VAL A 223 3.81 17.86 -15.87
N GLY A 224 3.62 18.86 -16.73
CA GLY A 224 2.71 18.78 -17.86
C GLY A 224 3.09 17.66 -18.84
N LEU A 225 4.38 17.54 -19.17
CA LEU A 225 4.89 16.43 -20.00
C LEU A 225 4.76 15.05 -19.33
N MET A 226 4.86 14.96 -18.02
CA MET A 226 4.60 13.71 -17.28
C MET A 226 3.11 13.36 -17.24
N SER A 227 2.24 14.35 -17.19
CA SER A 227 0.78 14.12 -17.17
C SER A 227 0.27 13.57 -18.51
N LEU A 228 0.90 13.92 -19.63
CA LEU A 228 0.47 13.47 -20.95
C LEU A 228 0.48 11.93 -21.12
N PRO A 229 1.58 11.20 -20.86
CA PRO A 229 1.56 9.74 -20.96
C PRO A 229 0.59 9.08 -19.97
N ILE A 230 0.35 9.67 -18.78
CA ILE A 230 -0.68 9.18 -17.85
C ILE A 230 -2.06 9.28 -18.52
N SER A 231 -2.40 10.47 -19.03
CA SER A 231 -3.69 10.70 -19.69
C SER A 231 -3.89 9.78 -20.89
N ILE A 232 -2.87 9.61 -21.74
CA ILE A 232 -2.93 8.71 -22.89
C ILE A 232 -3.14 7.26 -22.41
N TYR A 233 -2.37 6.83 -21.40
CA TYR A 233 -2.46 5.45 -20.91
C TYR A 233 -3.83 5.16 -20.29
N TRP A 234 -4.32 6.00 -19.41
CA TRP A 234 -5.60 5.79 -18.73
C TRP A 234 -6.82 5.93 -19.65
N LEU A 235 -6.77 6.84 -20.61
CA LEU A 235 -7.91 7.08 -21.51
C LEU A 235 -7.98 6.07 -22.66
N ILE A 236 -6.82 5.58 -23.14
CA ILE A 236 -6.75 4.78 -24.36
C ILE A 236 -6.42 3.31 -24.09
N TYR A 237 -5.41 3.04 -23.26
CA TYR A 237 -4.86 1.69 -23.07
C TYR A 237 -5.47 0.96 -21.88
N ALA A 238 -5.60 1.61 -20.71
CA ALA A 238 -6.10 1.00 -19.48
C ALA A 238 -7.64 0.93 -19.48
N ARG A 239 -8.21 0.11 -20.35
CA ARG A 239 -9.66 0.06 -20.62
C ARG A 239 -10.47 -0.44 -19.44
N SER A 240 -10.01 -1.51 -18.78
CA SER A 240 -10.69 -2.10 -17.63
C SER A 240 -10.65 -1.16 -16.43
N PHE A 241 -9.49 -0.55 -16.18
CA PHE A 241 -9.34 0.48 -15.16
C PHE A 241 -10.24 1.69 -15.41
N ARG A 242 -10.31 2.17 -16.65
CA ARG A 242 -11.23 3.25 -17.03
C ARG A 242 -12.69 2.89 -16.74
N LYS A 243 -13.15 1.71 -17.16
CA LYS A 243 -14.52 1.24 -16.87
C LYS A 243 -14.79 1.17 -15.37
N MET A 244 -13.81 0.67 -14.59
CA MET A 244 -13.93 0.62 -13.13
C MET A 244 -14.08 2.03 -12.53
N LEU A 245 -13.23 2.98 -12.94
CA LEU A 245 -13.29 4.36 -12.46
C LEU A 245 -14.58 5.06 -12.84
N ASP A 246 -15.01 4.90 -14.10
CA ASP A 246 -16.20 5.60 -14.60
C ASP A 246 -17.50 5.06 -13.95
N ASN A 247 -17.47 3.81 -13.45
CA ASN A 247 -18.64 3.17 -12.84
C ASN A 247 -18.73 3.32 -11.31
N SER A 248 -17.64 3.62 -10.61
CA SER A 248 -17.63 3.44 -9.15
C SER A 248 -16.86 4.49 -8.34
N ALA A 249 -16.21 5.47 -8.99
CA ALA A 249 -15.19 6.18 -8.24
C ALA A 249 -15.67 7.37 -7.39
N PHE A 250 -16.70 8.09 -7.80
CA PHE A 250 -17.15 9.29 -7.07
C PHE A 250 -18.66 9.49 -7.17
N ASP A 251 -19.40 9.09 -6.16
CA ASP A 251 -20.86 9.25 -6.07
C ASP A 251 -21.33 10.71 -6.11
N PHE A 252 -20.43 11.67 -5.86
CA PHE A 252 -20.73 13.09 -5.94
C PHE A 252 -20.61 13.69 -7.36
N LEU A 253 -20.07 12.94 -8.33
CA LEU A 253 -20.01 13.37 -9.71
C LEU A 253 -21.31 12.97 -10.43
N PRO A 254 -21.85 13.86 -11.31
CA PRO A 254 -22.94 13.46 -12.20
C PRO A 254 -22.52 12.26 -13.06
N GLU A 255 -23.37 11.26 -13.20
CA GLU A 255 -23.12 10.06 -14.03
C GLU A 255 -22.72 10.38 -15.48
N SER A 256 -23.12 11.56 -15.98
CA SER A 256 -22.73 12.03 -17.31
C SER A 256 -21.26 12.43 -17.45
N ILE A 257 -20.52 12.56 -16.35
CA ILE A 257 -19.12 12.99 -16.36
C ILE A 257 -18.22 11.80 -16.00
N PRO A 258 -17.48 11.23 -16.98
CA PRO A 258 -16.56 10.13 -16.69
C PRO A 258 -15.47 10.54 -15.69
N THR A 259 -15.35 9.78 -14.61
CA THR A 259 -14.37 10.03 -13.55
C THR A 259 -12.95 10.05 -14.08
N THR A 260 -12.63 9.19 -15.05
CA THR A 260 -11.32 9.14 -15.71
C THR A 260 -10.95 10.47 -16.34
N ILE A 261 -11.91 11.16 -17.00
CA ILE A 261 -11.67 12.49 -17.60
C ILE A 261 -11.35 13.51 -16.50
N VAL A 262 -12.10 13.50 -15.40
CA VAL A 262 -11.86 14.40 -14.27
C VAL A 262 -10.45 14.21 -13.72
N LEU A 263 -10.05 12.96 -13.42
CA LEU A 263 -8.73 12.65 -12.88
C LEU A 263 -7.58 13.02 -13.83
N THR A 264 -7.78 12.90 -15.15
CA THR A 264 -6.76 13.30 -16.13
C THR A 264 -6.67 14.81 -16.32
N LEU A 265 -7.77 15.55 -16.11
CA LEU A 265 -7.79 17.00 -16.20
C LEU A 265 -7.26 17.72 -14.95
N ILE A 266 -7.42 17.11 -13.75
CA ILE A 266 -6.96 17.70 -12.48
C ILE A 266 -5.51 18.18 -12.54
N PRO A 267 -4.51 17.40 -12.99
CA PRO A 267 -3.13 17.87 -13.09
C PRO A 267 -2.99 19.07 -14.03
N LEU A 268 -3.65 19.06 -15.17
CA LEU A 268 -3.57 20.15 -16.14
C LEU A 268 -4.19 21.45 -15.60
N VAL A 269 -5.36 21.37 -14.99
CA VAL A 269 -6.02 22.51 -14.34
C VAL A 269 -5.17 23.04 -13.18
N SER A 270 -4.62 22.15 -12.35
CA SER A 270 -3.71 22.52 -11.27
C SER A 270 -2.47 23.26 -11.79
N LEU A 271 -1.90 22.84 -12.91
CA LEU A 271 -0.78 23.51 -13.53
C LEU A 271 -1.13 24.90 -14.08
N LEU A 272 -2.32 25.06 -14.67
CA LEU A 272 -2.82 26.37 -15.14
C LEU A 272 -3.03 27.34 -13.97
N ILE A 273 -3.64 26.86 -12.89
CA ILE A 273 -3.82 27.64 -11.65
C ILE A 273 -2.44 28.02 -11.09
N LEU A 274 -1.53 27.08 -11.00
CA LEU A 274 -0.18 27.31 -10.49
C LEU A 274 0.59 28.31 -11.35
N TRP A 275 0.47 28.21 -12.69
CA TRP A 275 1.05 29.17 -13.60
C TRP A 275 0.51 30.58 -13.35
N SER A 276 -0.80 30.72 -13.16
CA SER A 276 -1.47 32.00 -12.90
C SER A 276 -1.08 32.61 -11.54
N LEU A 277 -0.90 31.78 -10.54
CA LEU A 277 -0.58 32.20 -9.17
C LEU A 277 0.93 32.30 -8.88
N ARG A 278 1.81 31.87 -9.77
CA ARG A 278 3.26 31.72 -9.51
C ARG A 278 3.98 32.96 -8.99
N ASN A 279 3.46 34.16 -9.31
CA ASN A 279 4.04 35.42 -8.83
C ASN A 279 3.40 35.94 -7.53
N LYS A 280 2.33 35.28 -7.04
CA LYS A 280 1.58 35.65 -5.83
C LYS A 280 1.87 34.70 -4.67
N LEU A 281 2.44 33.54 -4.95
CA LEU A 281 2.79 32.57 -3.93
C LEU A 281 4.07 32.99 -3.21
N TYR A 282 4.07 32.88 -1.89
CA TYR A 282 5.25 33.08 -1.03
C TYR A 282 5.18 32.18 0.20
N LEU A 283 6.34 31.77 0.69
CA LEU A 283 6.42 30.99 1.94
C LEU A 283 6.29 31.94 3.14
N PRO A 284 5.49 31.59 4.14
CA PRO A 284 5.41 32.36 5.38
C PRO A 284 6.76 32.31 6.10
N LYS A 285 7.14 33.46 6.69
CA LYS A 285 8.30 33.54 7.59
C LYS A 285 7.89 33.05 8.96
N TRP A 286 8.41 31.91 9.37
CA TRP A 286 8.16 31.35 10.71
C TRP A 286 9.35 31.66 11.61
N SER A 287 9.10 31.90 12.91
CA SER A 287 10.17 32.20 13.86
C SER A 287 11.06 30.96 14.10
N GLU A 288 12.37 31.17 14.05
CA GLU A 288 13.36 30.09 14.06
C GLU A 288 13.73 29.59 15.46
N ASN A 289 13.33 30.29 16.52
CA ASN A 289 13.81 30.02 17.88
C ASN A 289 12.69 29.47 18.75
N ILE A 290 12.62 28.13 18.83
CA ILE A 290 11.81 27.44 19.84
C ILE A 290 12.76 26.98 20.94
N SER A 291 12.43 27.31 22.20
CA SER A 291 13.17 26.78 23.34
C SER A 291 13.00 25.28 23.47
N HIS A 292 13.97 24.61 24.09
CA HIS A 292 13.88 23.15 24.31
C HIS A 292 12.65 22.79 25.16
N ASP A 293 12.30 23.62 26.15
CA ASP A 293 11.12 23.41 26.98
C ASP A 293 9.81 23.56 26.19
N ASP A 294 9.72 24.52 25.28
CA ASP A 294 8.56 24.67 24.40
C ASP A 294 8.45 23.51 23.43
N TYR A 295 9.59 22.99 22.98
CA TYR A 295 9.62 21.79 22.18
C TYR A 295 9.03 20.60 22.94
N LEU A 296 9.46 20.35 24.17
CA LEU A 296 8.94 19.26 25.01
C LEU A 296 7.44 19.40 25.28
N LYS A 297 6.98 20.62 25.64
CA LYS A 297 5.55 20.90 25.86
C LYS A 297 4.71 20.59 24.61
N ARG A 298 5.16 21.03 23.43
CA ARG A 298 4.46 20.77 22.17
C ARG A 298 4.44 19.30 21.82
N THR A 299 5.54 18.57 22.07
CA THR A 299 5.58 17.11 21.89
C THR A 299 4.56 16.43 22.79
N ALA A 300 4.44 16.85 24.05
CA ALA A 300 3.45 16.30 24.98
C ALA A 300 2.00 16.58 24.51
N VAL A 301 1.72 17.81 24.07
CA VAL A 301 0.39 18.17 23.53
C VAL A 301 0.09 17.35 22.26
N SER A 302 1.07 17.16 21.38
CA SER A 302 0.93 16.34 20.17
C SER A 302 0.65 14.87 20.52
N PHE A 303 1.34 14.33 21.51
CA PHE A 303 1.11 12.98 22.00
C PHE A 303 -0.33 12.82 22.50
N ILE A 304 -0.81 13.76 23.32
CA ILE A 304 -2.20 13.75 23.81
C ILE A 304 -3.18 13.84 22.63
N GLY A 305 -2.93 14.74 21.68
CA GLY A 305 -3.79 14.91 20.50
C GLY A 305 -3.87 13.63 19.66
N ILE A 306 -2.73 12.99 19.39
CA ILE A 306 -2.68 11.71 18.65
C ILE A 306 -3.38 10.62 19.46
N PHE A 307 -3.15 10.54 20.76
CA PHE A 307 -3.81 9.56 21.62
C PHE A 307 -5.34 9.72 21.57
N VAL A 308 -5.86 10.95 21.62
CA VAL A 308 -7.29 11.21 21.46
C VAL A 308 -7.81 10.74 20.10
N VAL A 309 -7.07 11.02 19.01
CA VAL A 309 -7.47 10.55 17.66
C VAL A 309 -7.57 9.02 17.62
N ILE A 310 -6.66 8.32 18.30
CA ILE A 310 -6.71 6.85 18.34
C ILE A 310 -7.88 6.35 19.13
N MET A 311 -8.12 6.95 20.30
CA MET A 311 -9.29 6.57 21.09
C MET A 311 -10.59 6.77 20.28
N LEU A 312 -10.63 7.79 19.41
CA LEU A 312 -11.75 8.00 18.49
C LEU A 312 -11.81 6.91 17.41
N VAL A 313 -10.67 6.49 16.87
CA VAL A 313 -10.60 5.39 15.87
C VAL A 313 -10.99 4.05 16.53
N LEU A 314 -10.52 3.75 17.73
CA LEU A 314 -10.92 2.58 18.49
C LEU A 314 -12.43 2.56 18.81
N TRP A 315 -13.02 3.74 18.99
CA TRP A 315 -14.45 3.87 19.28
C TRP A 315 -15.33 3.82 18.03
N LYS A 316 -14.87 4.39 16.91
CA LYS A 316 -15.67 4.59 15.68
C LYS A 316 -15.26 3.68 14.53
N GLY A 317 -14.19 2.91 14.66
CA GLY A 317 -13.58 2.17 13.57
C GLY A 317 -12.67 3.00 12.68
N VAL A 318 -12.19 2.40 11.61
CA VAL A 318 -11.31 3.05 10.63
C VAL A 318 -12.10 4.08 9.80
N PRO A 319 -11.69 5.36 9.78
CA PRO A 319 -12.44 6.39 9.06
C PRO A 319 -12.68 6.06 7.59
N GLY A 320 -13.93 6.17 7.14
CA GLY A 320 -14.35 5.87 5.77
C GLY A 320 -14.48 4.38 5.44
N THR A 321 -14.53 3.53 6.46
CA THR A 321 -14.79 2.09 6.33
C THR A 321 -15.71 1.61 7.45
N GLU A 322 -16.23 0.40 7.35
CA GLU A 322 -16.98 -0.28 8.41
C GLU A 322 -16.10 -1.18 9.28
N ILE A 323 -14.77 -1.16 9.06
CA ILE A 323 -13.81 -2.00 9.79
C ILE A 323 -13.72 -1.56 11.24
N PRO A 324 -14.15 -2.39 12.21
CA PRO A 324 -13.96 -2.10 13.63
C PRO A 324 -12.48 -2.21 13.99
N VAL A 325 -12.06 -1.46 14.99
CA VAL A 325 -10.71 -1.60 15.56
C VAL A 325 -10.87 -2.00 17.02
N ASP A 326 -10.43 -3.19 17.35
CA ASP A 326 -10.52 -3.70 18.71
C ASP A 326 -9.57 -2.93 19.66
N PHE A 327 -9.97 -2.80 20.92
CA PHE A 327 -9.14 -2.21 21.96
C PHE A 327 -7.81 -2.99 22.14
N GLU A 328 -7.81 -4.27 21.85
CA GLU A 328 -6.63 -5.13 21.83
C GLU A 328 -5.56 -4.67 20.81
N ALA A 329 -5.93 -3.87 19.81
CA ALA A 329 -4.98 -3.24 18.87
C ALA A 329 -4.12 -2.15 19.51
N THR A 330 -4.54 -1.59 20.66
CA THR A 330 -3.87 -0.47 21.32
C THR A 330 -2.37 -0.70 21.59
N PRO A 331 -1.91 -1.84 22.12
CA PRO A 331 -0.49 -2.10 22.38
C PRO A 331 0.37 -2.02 21.10
N TYR A 332 -0.17 -2.47 19.95
CA TYR A 332 0.51 -2.48 18.67
C TYR A 332 0.61 -1.09 18.04
N LEU A 333 -0.34 -0.22 18.34
CA LEU A 333 -0.41 1.14 17.81
C LEU A 333 0.36 2.16 18.67
N ILE A 334 0.32 2.03 20.01
CA ILE A 334 0.75 3.08 20.94
C ILE A 334 2.23 3.45 20.78
N VAL A 335 3.09 2.49 20.45
CA VAL A 335 4.53 2.74 20.27
C VAL A 335 4.79 3.53 19.01
N ASN A 336 4.11 3.17 17.91
CA ASN A 336 4.15 3.92 16.64
C ASN A 336 3.73 5.38 16.85
N LEU A 337 2.71 5.58 17.63
CA LEU A 337 2.12 6.88 17.92
C LEU A 337 2.99 7.74 18.83
N ALA A 338 3.63 7.12 19.82
CA ALA A 338 4.60 7.81 20.66
C ALA A 338 5.75 8.40 19.82
N ILE A 339 6.22 7.67 18.82
CA ILE A 339 7.24 8.17 17.89
C ILE A 339 6.63 9.20 16.92
N MET A 340 5.45 8.94 16.35
CA MET A 340 4.79 9.86 15.42
C MET A 340 4.44 11.21 16.07
N SER A 341 4.19 11.25 17.38
CA SER A 341 3.92 12.50 18.10
C SER A 341 5.06 13.52 17.95
N LEU A 342 6.28 13.05 17.73
CA LEU A 342 7.42 13.89 17.42
C LEU A 342 7.26 14.63 16.09
N ALA A 343 6.49 14.13 15.14
CA ALA A 343 6.30 14.75 13.83
C ALA A 343 5.53 16.09 13.92
N CYS A 344 4.70 16.27 14.93
CA CYS A 344 3.87 17.48 15.07
C CYS A 344 4.66 18.73 15.47
N VAL A 345 5.87 18.56 16.01
CA VAL A 345 6.68 19.68 16.52
C VAL A 345 7.53 20.39 15.46
N PRO A 346 8.11 19.69 14.46
CA PRO A 346 9.02 20.31 13.50
C PRO A 346 8.39 21.31 12.56
N SER A 347 7.07 21.37 12.46
CA SER A 347 6.39 22.40 11.68
C SER A 347 6.91 23.81 11.97
N PHE A 348 7.43 24.03 13.19
CA PHE A 348 7.96 25.30 13.65
C PHE A 348 9.50 25.41 13.53
N VAL A 349 10.19 24.31 13.33
CA VAL A 349 11.67 24.26 13.20
C VAL A 349 12.08 24.25 11.73
N MET A 350 11.14 23.99 10.85
CA MET A 350 11.38 23.83 9.41
C MET A 350 11.32 25.16 8.64
N SER A 351 11.95 26.20 9.16
CA SER A 351 12.09 27.49 8.46
C SER A 351 12.97 27.42 7.23
N LYS A 352 13.68 26.30 7.03
CA LYS A 352 14.55 26.09 5.87
C LYS A 352 13.76 25.48 4.70
N ARG A 353 14.10 25.91 3.47
CA ARG A 353 13.52 25.42 2.20
C ARG A 353 13.30 23.90 2.16
N ASN A 354 14.28 23.12 2.63
CA ASN A 354 14.20 21.65 2.59
C ASN A 354 13.09 21.09 3.49
N GLY A 355 12.80 21.74 4.62
CA GLY A 355 11.67 21.39 5.47
C GLY A 355 10.33 21.60 4.78
N TRP A 356 10.18 22.73 4.09
CA TRP A 356 8.98 23.01 3.31
C TRP A 356 8.74 21.99 2.20
N LEU A 357 9.81 21.43 1.59
CA LEU A 357 9.65 20.36 0.58
C LEU A 357 9.00 19.10 1.14
N LEU A 358 9.27 18.76 2.42
CA LEU A 358 8.58 17.65 3.09
C LEU A 358 7.08 17.93 3.28
N TRP A 359 6.71 19.18 3.59
CA TRP A 359 5.31 19.59 3.62
C TRP A 359 4.67 19.57 2.23
N GLY A 360 5.39 20.00 1.19
CA GLY A 360 4.94 19.89 -0.19
C GLY A 360 4.70 18.43 -0.60
N TRP A 361 5.47 17.50 -0.05
CA TRP A 361 5.23 16.07 -0.26
C TRP A 361 4.03 15.56 0.54
N LEU A 362 3.93 15.92 1.82
CA LEU A 362 2.94 15.40 2.75
C LEU A 362 1.51 15.90 2.48
N LEU A 363 1.34 17.23 2.33
CA LEU A 363 0.01 17.86 2.34
C LEU A 363 -0.92 17.39 1.22
N PRO A 364 -0.48 17.20 -0.04
CA PRO A 364 -1.37 16.70 -1.09
C PRO A 364 -1.86 15.28 -0.81
N ILE A 365 -0.99 14.40 -0.30
CA ILE A 365 -1.36 13.03 0.03
C ILE A 365 -2.34 13.01 1.21
N LEU A 366 -2.10 13.84 2.23
CA LEU A 366 -3.01 14.02 3.36
C LEU A 366 -4.38 14.55 2.89
N GLY A 367 -4.38 15.45 1.91
CA GLY A 367 -5.62 15.93 1.29
C GLY A 367 -6.42 14.81 0.65
N PHE A 368 -5.80 13.94 -0.14
CA PHE A 368 -6.48 12.77 -0.72
C PHE A 368 -6.98 11.80 0.34
N ALA A 369 -6.16 11.50 1.36
CA ALA A 369 -6.59 10.64 2.47
C ALA A 369 -7.77 11.22 3.24
N THR A 370 -7.79 12.56 3.45
CA THR A 370 -8.90 13.25 4.10
C THR A 370 -10.17 13.20 3.27
N ILE A 371 -10.06 13.44 1.95
CA ILE A 371 -11.20 13.30 1.03
C ILE A 371 -11.75 11.87 1.11
N GLY A 372 -10.91 10.86 1.02
CA GLY A 372 -11.33 9.46 1.15
C GLY A 372 -12.02 9.16 2.47
N ALA A 373 -11.48 9.64 3.59
CA ALA A 373 -12.07 9.45 4.91
C ALA A 373 -13.44 10.14 5.08
N VAL A 374 -13.63 11.30 4.44
CA VAL A 374 -14.88 12.08 4.55
C VAL A 374 -15.95 11.57 3.58
N THR A 375 -15.55 11.16 2.38
CA THR A 375 -16.50 10.75 1.33
C THR A 375 -16.80 9.25 1.34
N GLY A 376 -16.02 8.43 2.06
CA GLY A 376 -16.12 6.96 1.97
C GLY A 376 -15.75 6.40 0.60
N SER A 377 -15.07 7.16 -0.26
CA SER A 377 -14.72 6.73 -1.61
C SER A 377 -13.82 5.50 -1.61
N HIS A 378 -14.27 4.43 -2.24
CA HIS A 378 -13.49 3.18 -2.40
C HIS A 378 -12.18 3.38 -3.17
N LEU A 379 -12.09 4.37 -4.06
CA LEU A 379 -10.84 4.72 -4.75
C LEU A 379 -9.81 5.34 -3.80
N LEU A 380 -10.27 6.17 -2.85
CA LEU A 380 -9.43 6.97 -1.96
C LEU A 380 -9.50 6.48 -0.51
N ILE A 381 -9.67 5.19 -0.27
CA ILE A 381 -9.73 4.61 1.08
C ILE A 381 -8.55 5.11 1.91
N ALA A 382 -8.84 5.70 3.07
CA ALA A 382 -7.87 6.44 3.87
C ALA A 382 -6.63 5.61 4.27
N TYR A 383 -6.80 4.34 4.65
CA TYR A 383 -5.68 3.48 5.07
C TYR A 383 -4.70 3.16 3.94
N ARG A 384 -5.14 3.14 2.66
CA ARG A 384 -4.26 2.92 1.49
C ARG A 384 -3.22 4.02 1.30
N HIS A 385 -3.46 5.19 1.89
CA HIS A 385 -2.51 6.31 1.85
C HIS A 385 -1.40 6.18 2.91
N ALA A 386 -1.56 5.30 3.91
CA ALA A 386 -0.67 5.21 5.06
C ALA A 386 0.82 5.05 4.69
N PRO A 387 1.26 4.13 3.83
CA PRO A 387 2.67 4.00 3.46
C PRO A 387 3.25 5.29 2.87
N TYR A 388 2.46 5.98 2.05
CA TYR A 388 2.89 7.21 1.35
C TYR A 388 2.91 8.44 2.28
N LEU A 389 1.98 8.53 3.24
CA LEU A 389 1.97 9.55 4.29
C LEU A 389 3.13 9.35 5.27
N LEU A 390 3.37 8.10 5.64
CA LEU A 390 4.41 7.76 6.61
C LEU A 390 5.82 8.10 6.12
N ALA A 391 6.09 8.12 4.82
CA ALA A 391 7.41 8.45 4.29
C ALA A 391 7.86 9.88 4.65
N PRO A 392 7.16 10.96 4.28
CA PRO A 392 7.54 12.30 4.70
C PRO A 392 7.39 12.50 6.21
N VAL A 393 6.38 11.90 6.87
CA VAL A 393 6.21 11.94 8.33
C VAL A 393 7.42 11.35 9.04
N ALA A 394 7.93 10.21 8.60
CA ALA A 394 9.10 9.58 9.18
C ALA A 394 10.37 10.45 9.07
N LEU A 395 10.56 11.15 7.96
CA LEU A 395 11.66 12.11 7.82
C LEU A 395 11.49 13.31 8.75
N ILE A 396 10.27 13.78 8.95
CA ILE A 396 9.93 14.84 9.91
C ILE A 396 10.21 14.36 11.34
N VAL A 397 9.80 13.14 11.70
CA VAL A 397 10.14 12.48 12.97
C VAL A 397 11.65 12.42 13.18
N GLY A 398 12.41 12.08 12.13
CA GLY A 398 13.87 12.06 12.17
C GLY A 398 14.49 13.43 12.49
N ILE A 399 13.96 14.52 11.92
CA ILE A 399 14.39 15.89 12.24
C ILE A 399 14.12 16.19 13.72
N SER A 400 12.94 15.84 14.22
CA SER A 400 12.57 16.05 15.61
C SER A 400 13.43 15.25 16.56
N PHE A 401 13.72 14.00 16.24
CA PHE A 401 14.64 13.16 16.99
C PHE A 401 16.02 13.80 17.12
N GLN A 402 16.57 14.33 16.04
CA GLN A 402 17.86 15.03 16.10
C GLN A 402 17.78 16.26 16.99
N TYR A 403 16.73 17.06 16.86
CA TYR A 403 16.53 18.25 17.69
C TYR A 403 16.39 17.89 19.16
N PHE A 404 15.61 16.85 19.45
CA PHE A 404 15.39 16.32 20.80
C PHE A 404 16.72 15.86 21.43
N ILE A 405 17.50 15.04 20.73
CA ILE A 405 18.80 14.55 21.25
C ILE A 405 19.80 15.69 21.48
N VAL A 406 19.87 16.66 20.58
CA VAL A 406 20.83 17.77 20.69
C VAL A 406 20.53 18.65 21.92
N GLY A 407 19.25 18.75 22.31
CA GLY A 407 18.81 19.48 23.51
C GLY A 407 19.29 18.88 24.85
N PHE A 408 19.69 17.59 24.86
CA PHE A 408 20.24 16.97 26.07
C PHE A 408 21.77 17.12 26.18
N GLU A 409 22.26 17.11 27.42
CA GLU A 409 23.68 17.01 27.72
C GLU A 409 24.31 15.78 27.03
N VAL A 410 25.56 15.91 26.59
CA VAL A 410 26.27 14.85 25.85
C VAL A 410 26.23 13.48 26.56
N LYS A 411 26.36 13.48 27.90
CA LYS A 411 26.29 12.26 28.71
C LYS A 411 24.92 11.58 28.68
N LYS A 412 23.84 12.34 28.55
CA LYS A 412 22.44 11.86 28.54
C LYS A 412 22.01 11.36 27.14
N ARG A 413 22.65 11.82 26.07
CA ARG A 413 22.29 11.47 24.67
C ARG A 413 22.27 9.97 24.41
N LYS A 414 23.21 9.21 25.03
CA LYS A 414 23.23 7.76 24.89
C LYS A 414 21.98 7.09 25.45
N TYR A 415 21.47 7.55 26.60
CA TYR A 415 20.25 7.00 27.19
C TYR A 415 19.01 7.32 26.34
N VAL A 416 18.94 8.55 25.84
CA VAL A 416 17.86 8.93 24.91
C VAL A 416 17.91 8.08 23.65
N ALA A 417 19.07 7.89 23.04
CA ALA A 417 19.22 7.03 21.87
C ALA A 417 18.81 5.57 22.16
N THR A 418 19.16 5.06 23.36
CA THR A 418 18.74 3.71 23.79
C THR A 418 17.22 3.60 23.90
N VAL A 419 16.57 4.58 24.54
CA VAL A 419 15.08 4.59 24.65
C VAL A 419 14.45 4.59 23.26
N PHE A 420 14.91 5.41 22.34
CA PHE A 420 14.39 5.41 20.96
C PHE A 420 14.67 4.12 20.21
N THR A 421 15.80 3.45 20.46
CA THR A 421 16.06 2.13 19.89
C THR A 421 15.07 1.10 20.41
N ILE A 422 14.77 1.13 21.72
CA ILE A 422 13.75 0.25 22.32
C ILE A 422 12.36 0.54 21.72
N LEU A 423 12.01 1.81 21.52
CA LEU A 423 10.76 2.18 20.85
C LEU A 423 10.70 1.69 19.40
N LEU A 424 11.79 1.77 18.64
CA LEU A 424 11.86 1.21 17.28
C LEU A 424 11.69 -0.32 17.27
N LEU A 425 12.29 -1.01 18.24
CA LEU A 425 12.07 -2.46 18.40
C LEU A 425 10.62 -2.77 18.79
N GLY A 426 10.00 -1.93 19.60
CA GLY A 426 8.57 -2.00 19.91
C GLY A 426 7.70 -1.78 18.67
N CYS A 427 8.05 -0.84 17.78
CA CYS A 427 7.37 -0.67 16.50
C CYS A 427 7.52 -1.91 15.61
N ALA A 428 8.73 -2.51 15.56
CA ALA A 428 8.96 -3.73 14.81
C ALA A 428 8.11 -4.90 15.33
N TRP A 429 7.98 -5.04 16.66
CA TRP A 429 7.06 -5.99 17.26
C TRP A 429 5.60 -5.67 16.92
N GLY A 430 5.21 -4.40 17.05
CA GLY A 430 3.85 -3.93 16.72
C GLY A 430 3.50 -4.02 15.23
N ALA A 431 4.46 -4.34 14.35
CA ALA A 431 4.22 -4.58 12.93
C ALA A 431 3.62 -5.97 12.64
N TYR A 432 3.48 -6.81 13.67
CA TYR A 432 2.95 -8.18 13.57
C TYR A 432 1.78 -8.39 14.55
N PRO A 433 0.67 -7.67 14.42
CA PRO A 433 -0.50 -7.95 15.23
C PRO A 433 -1.08 -9.33 14.85
N PRO A 434 -1.63 -10.09 15.81
CA PRO A 434 -2.33 -11.33 15.50
C PRO A 434 -3.61 -11.05 14.70
N PRO A 435 -4.13 -12.02 13.92
CA PRO A 435 -5.36 -11.86 13.14
C PRO A 435 -6.56 -11.36 13.95
N SER A 436 -6.71 -11.77 15.20
CA SER A 436 -7.77 -11.29 16.09
C SER A 436 -7.78 -9.76 16.26
N VAL A 437 -6.59 -9.14 16.32
CA VAL A 437 -6.43 -7.68 16.40
C VAL A 437 -6.74 -6.99 15.09
N MET A 438 -6.61 -7.69 13.98
CA MET A 438 -6.92 -7.23 12.62
C MET A 438 -8.36 -7.48 12.20
N GLY A 439 -9.29 -7.66 13.15
CA GLY A 439 -10.68 -7.99 12.85
C GLY A 439 -10.84 -9.39 12.26
N GLY A 440 -9.95 -10.33 12.59
CA GLY A 440 -9.95 -11.70 12.06
C GLY A 440 -9.40 -11.83 10.64
N PHE A 441 -8.88 -10.73 10.04
CA PHE A 441 -8.40 -10.73 8.67
C PHE A 441 -7.15 -11.60 8.53
N GLN A 442 -7.25 -12.67 7.72
CA GLN A 442 -6.16 -13.61 7.47
C GLN A 442 -5.61 -13.44 6.05
N GLU A 443 -4.30 -13.28 5.94
CA GLU A 443 -3.59 -13.13 4.65
C GLU A 443 -2.77 -14.37 4.27
N GLY A 444 -2.46 -15.21 5.25
CA GLY A 444 -1.62 -16.40 5.03
C GLY A 444 -2.41 -17.60 4.56
N THR A 445 -1.78 -18.42 3.74
CA THR A 445 -2.32 -19.70 3.26
C THR A 445 -1.32 -20.81 3.57
N SER A 446 -1.80 -21.87 4.21
CA SER A 446 -1.02 -23.05 4.58
C SER A 446 -0.76 -23.96 3.36
N GLN A 447 0.12 -24.96 3.50
CA GLN A 447 0.31 -25.98 2.47
C GLN A 447 -0.94 -26.85 2.34
N GLU A 448 -1.59 -27.17 3.44
CA GLU A 448 -2.81 -27.97 3.52
C GLU A 448 -3.96 -27.31 2.76
N GLU A 449 -4.11 -25.99 2.89
CA GLU A 449 -5.09 -25.22 2.13
C GLU A 449 -4.76 -25.24 0.63
N ILE A 450 -3.48 -25.12 0.24
CA ILE A 450 -3.06 -25.19 -1.16
C ILE A 450 -3.35 -26.57 -1.75
N ASP A 451 -3.06 -27.62 -1.00
CA ASP A 451 -3.32 -29.00 -1.46
C ASP A 451 -4.81 -29.24 -1.70
N ALA A 452 -5.66 -28.70 -0.82
CA ALA A 452 -7.11 -28.72 -1.00
C ALA A 452 -7.55 -27.92 -2.24
N ILE A 453 -7.01 -26.71 -2.41
CA ILE A 453 -7.31 -25.90 -3.61
C ILE A 453 -6.87 -26.60 -4.90
N LEU A 454 -5.69 -27.21 -4.93
CA LEU A 454 -5.23 -27.96 -6.10
C LEU A 454 -6.15 -29.15 -6.42
N TRP A 455 -6.83 -29.73 -5.43
CA TRP A 455 -7.81 -30.77 -5.66
C TRP A 455 -9.01 -30.27 -6.47
N THR A 456 -9.38 -28.98 -6.39
CA THR A 456 -10.50 -28.40 -7.14
C THR A 456 -10.32 -28.43 -8.66
N GLN A 457 -9.09 -28.63 -9.18
CA GLN A 457 -8.84 -28.85 -10.61
C GLN A 457 -9.54 -30.11 -11.18
N PHE A 458 -9.89 -31.05 -10.31
CA PHE A 458 -10.60 -32.29 -10.68
C PHE A 458 -12.13 -32.15 -10.65
N THR A 459 -12.63 -30.95 -10.31
CA THR A 459 -14.08 -30.67 -10.36
C THR A 459 -14.53 -30.46 -11.80
N GLU A 460 -15.84 -30.48 -12.03
CA GLU A 460 -16.41 -30.26 -13.35
C GLU A 460 -16.06 -28.84 -13.86
N ASN A 461 -15.78 -28.68 -15.15
CA ASN A 461 -15.34 -27.40 -15.76
C ASN A 461 -16.26 -26.19 -15.51
N ASP A 462 -17.52 -26.42 -15.17
CA ASP A 462 -18.51 -25.38 -14.93
C ASP A 462 -18.87 -25.19 -13.45
N SER A 463 -18.11 -25.83 -12.58
CA SER A 463 -18.30 -25.76 -11.13
C SER A 463 -18.00 -24.37 -10.59
N LEU A 464 -18.83 -23.92 -9.64
CA LEU A 464 -18.58 -22.75 -8.81
C LEU A 464 -18.14 -23.22 -7.43
N VAL A 465 -16.93 -22.80 -7.03
CA VAL A 465 -16.36 -23.07 -5.70
C VAL A 465 -16.59 -21.87 -4.80
N VAL A 466 -17.23 -22.09 -3.67
CA VAL A 466 -17.41 -21.08 -2.62
C VAL A 466 -16.29 -21.22 -1.60
N SER A 467 -15.66 -20.11 -1.28
CA SER A 467 -14.72 -19.97 -0.18
C SER A 467 -14.60 -18.50 0.24
N ASP A 468 -13.71 -18.20 1.20
CA ASP A 468 -13.37 -16.83 1.51
C ASP A 468 -12.59 -16.17 0.36
N HIS A 469 -12.35 -14.86 0.44
CA HIS A 469 -11.65 -14.11 -0.60
C HIS A 469 -10.27 -14.71 -0.90
N ARG A 470 -9.52 -15.05 0.12
CA ARG A 470 -8.16 -15.59 0.06
C ARG A 470 -8.09 -16.91 -0.71
N LEU A 471 -8.91 -17.88 -0.34
CA LEU A 471 -8.96 -19.19 -1.00
C LEU A 471 -9.67 -19.11 -2.36
N SER A 472 -10.63 -18.21 -2.55
CA SER A 472 -11.23 -17.92 -3.86
C SER A 472 -10.20 -17.39 -4.86
N SER A 473 -9.35 -16.47 -4.43
CA SER A 473 -8.23 -15.95 -5.23
C SER A 473 -7.29 -17.08 -5.68
N LEU A 474 -6.95 -17.99 -4.75
CA LEU A 474 -6.07 -19.14 -5.06
C LEU A 474 -6.76 -20.18 -5.93
N THR A 475 -8.04 -20.46 -5.70
CA THR A 475 -8.84 -21.37 -6.55
C THR A 475 -8.80 -20.88 -8.01
N PHE A 476 -9.11 -19.62 -8.23
CA PHE A 476 -8.98 -19.02 -9.55
C PHE A 476 -7.54 -19.04 -10.05
N GLY A 477 -6.58 -18.64 -9.20
CA GLY A 477 -5.19 -18.46 -9.58
C GLY A 477 -4.45 -19.75 -9.93
N LEU A 478 -4.69 -20.82 -9.21
CA LEU A 478 -3.96 -22.08 -9.37
C LEU A 478 -4.67 -23.06 -10.31
N THR A 479 -6.00 -23.11 -10.28
CA THR A 479 -6.77 -24.14 -10.99
C THR A 479 -7.67 -23.61 -12.10
N GLU A 480 -7.81 -22.29 -12.23
CA GLU A 480 -8.72 -21.60 -13.17
C GLU A 480 -10.21 -21.96 -12.95
N THR A 481 -10.53 -22.55 -11.81
CA THR A 481 -11.90 -22.87 -11.42
C THR A 481 -12.64 -21.59 -11.03
N ASN A 482 -13.92 -21.51 -11.37
CA ASN A 482 -14.75 -20.36 -10.97
C ASN A 482 -14.86 -20.28 -9.44
N ALA A 483 -14.61 -19.12 -8.88
CA ALA A 483 -14.66 -18.87 -7.44
C ALA A 483 -15.70 -17.81 -7.08
N SER A 484 -16.21 -17.89 -5.86
CA SER A 484 -17.29 -17.01 -5.40
C SER A 484 -16.82 -15.63 -4.94
N TRP A 485 -15.56 -15.54 -4.52
CA TRP A 485 -15.05 -14.37 -3.82
C TRP A 485 -15.95 -14.03 -2.61
N GLU A 486 -16.14 -12.78 -2.24
CA GLU A 486 -16.97 -12.34 -1.13
C GLU A 486 -18.45 -12.72 -1.26
N ASN A 487 -18.92 -12.88 -2.50
CA ASN A 487 -20.32 -13.21 -2.76
C ASN A 487 -20.75 -14.56 -2.16
N GLY A 488 -19.77 -15.41 -1.80
CA GLY A 488 -19.97 -16.67 -1.10
C GLY A 488 -20.14 -16.56 0.41
N ALA A 489 -19.99 -15.37 1.01
CA ALA A 489 -19.99 -15.20 2.47
C ALA A 489 -21.23 -15.80 3.14
N VAL A 490 -22.44 -15.52 2.62
CA VAL A 490 -23.70 -16.04 3.17
C VAL A 490 -23.77 -17.57 3.15
N VAL A 491 -23.17 -18.22 2.14
CA VAL A 491 -23.10 -19.70 2.08
C VAL A 491 -22.25 -20.23 3.24
N ILE A 492 -21.20 -19.52 3.61
CA ILE A 492 -20.24 -19.92 4.66
C ILE A 492 -20.80 -19.58 6.04
N THR A 493 -21.18 -18.33 6.27
CA THR A 493 -21.49 -17.78 7.61
C THR A 493 -22.97 -17.87 7.98
N GLY A 494 -23.89 -17.93 7.00
CA GLY A 494 -25.34 -18.04 7.22
C GLY A 494 -25.76 -19.39 7.84
N ASP A 495 -27.01 -19.48 8.25
CA ASP A 495 -27.63 -20.75 8.66
C ASP A 495 -27.83 -21.71 7.47
N THR A 496 -28.34 -22.93 7.74
CA THR A 496 -28.52 -23.95 6.70
C THR A 496 -29.45 -23.49 5.58
N GLU A 497 -30.56 -22.85 5.91
CA GLU A 497 -31.56 -22.42 4.93
C GLU A 497 -31.02 -21.28 4.07
N GLN A 498 -30.38 -20.29 4.68
CA GLN A 498 -29.70 -19.19 4.01
C GLN A 498 -28.59 -19.70 3.10
N ALA A 499 -27.76 -20.65 3.55
CA ALA A 499 -26.67 -21.22 2.75
C ALA A 499 -27.20 -21.94 1.50
N ILE A 500 -28.25 -22.77 1.65
CA ILE A 500 -28.88 -23.49 0.54
C ILE A 500 -29.52 -22.51 -0.45
N GLU A 501 -30.24 -21.51 0.04
CA GLU A 501 -30.90 -20.53 -0.83
C GLU A 501 -29.88 -19.69 -1.59
N ALA A 502 -28.84 -19.16 -0.90
CA ALA A 502 -27.75 -18.43 -1.54
C ALA A 502 -27.00 -19.29 -2.56
N GLY A 503 -26.79 -20.58 -2.25
CA GLY A 503 -26.05 -21.50 -3.13
C GLY A 503 -26.78 -21.88 -4.42
N LYS A 504 -28.12 -21.74 -4.49
CA LYS A 504 -28.89 -22.03 -5.70
C LYS A 504 -28.56 -21.11 -6.87
N SER A 505 -28.21 -19.86 -6.57
CA SER A 505 -27.89 -18.88 -7.60
C SER A 505 -27.00 -17.77 -7.04
N LEU A 506 -25.71 -17.86 -7.29
CA LEU A 506 -24.71 -16.91 -6.83
C LEU A 506 -24.15 -16.10 -8.01
N SER A 507 -24.22 -14.77 -7.92
CA SER A 507 -23.62 -13.90 -8.92
C SER A 507 -22.12 -13.73 -8.60
N THR A 508 -21.27 -14.00 -9.57
CA THR A 508 -19.81 -13.84 -9.43
C THR A 508 -19.24 -12.98 -10.54
N PRO A 509 -18.11 -12.30 -10.30
CA PRO A 509 -17.42 -11.54 -11.34
C PRO A 509 -16.99 -12.41 -12.53
N GLN A 510 -16.71 -13.70 -12.29
CA GLN A 510 -16.21 -14.63 -13.29
C GLN A 510 -17.29 -15.18 -14.20
N ALA A 511 -18.40 -15.61 -13.62
CA ALA A 511 -19.32 -16.53 -14.27
C ALA A 511 -20.76 -16.00 -14.39
N GLY A 512 -21.01 -14.79 -13.89
CA GLY A 512 -22.38 -14.30 -13.74
C GLY A 512 -23.15 -15.11 -12.70
N MET A 513 -24.41 -15.43 -12.95
CA MET A 513 -25.25 -16.23 -12.05
C MET A 513 -24.93 -17.72 -12.25
N LYS A 514 -24.44 -18.38 -11.19
CA LYS A 514 -24.15 -19.82 -11.18
C LYS A 514 -24.62 -20.47 -9.90
N GLN A 515 -24.92 -21.75 -9.99
CA GLN A 515 -25.17 -22.57 -8.83
C GLN A 515 -23.85 -23.01 -8.19
N VAL A 516 -23.81 -22.99 -6.86
CA VAL A 516 -22.67 -23.46 -6.08
C VAL A 516 -22.57 -24.97 -6.22
N SER A 517 -21.36 -25.46 -6.55
CA SER A 517 -21.07 -26.89 -6.68
C SER A 517 -20.25 -27.39 -5.50
N TYR A 518 -19.29 -26.61 -5.04
CA TYR A 518 -18.40 -26.99 -3.95
C TYR A 518 -18.17 -25.85 -2.97
N ILE A 519 -17.90 -26.22 -1.71
CA ILE A 519 -17.58 -25.30 -0.63
C ILE A 519 -16.24 -25.72 -0.05
N VAL A 520 -15.29 -24.81 0.07
CA VAL A 520 -13.98 -25.03 0.70
C VAL A 520 -13.94 -24.30 2.02
N LEU A 521 -13.72 -25.04 3.10
CA LEU A 521 -13.61 -24.52 4.45
C LEU A 521 -12.25 -24.91 5.04
N SER A 522 -11.56 -23.97 5.68
CA SER A 522 -10.33 -24.24 6.41
C SER A 522 -10.49 -23.96 7.91
N GLU A 523 -9.59 -24.52 8.71
CA GLU A 523 -9.57 -24.23 10.16
C GLU A 523 -9.27 -22.76 10.45
N GLU A 524 -8.51 -22.09 9.60
CA GLU A 524 -8.22 -20.66 9.74
C GLU A 524 -9.47 -19.78 9.66
N MET A 525 -10.50 -20.20 8.92
CA MET A 525 -11.79 -19.49 8.86
C MET A 525 -12.53 -19.45 10.21
N GLN A 526 -12.18 -20.33 11.16
CA GLN A 526 -12.72 -20.25 12.53
C GLN A 526 -12.22 -19.02 13.29
N LYS A 527 -11.08 -18.46 12.87
CA LYS A 527 -10.50 -17.24 13.43
C LYS A 527 -11.01 -15.97 12.72
N GLY A 528 -11.53 -16.13 11.51
CA GLY A 528 -12.10 -15.07 10.70
C GLY A 528 -12.14 -15.45 9.22
N VAL A 529 -13.30 -15.32 8.61
CA VAL A 529 -13.49 -15.48 7.17
C VAL A 529 -12.97 -14.22 6.48
N ALA A 530 -11.98 -14.35 5.60
CA ALA A 530 -11.40 -13.20 4.90
C ALA A 530 -12.36 -12.68 3.83
N LEU A 531 -13.11 -11.65 4.16
CA LEU A 531 -14.00 -10.92 3.26
C LEU A 531 -13.27 -9.75 2.59
N LEU A 532 -13.99 -8.88 1.90
CA LEU A 532 -13.43 -7.67 1.32
C LEU A 532 -12.76 -6.78 2.37
N GLN A 533 -11.70 -6.06 1.95
CA GLN A 533 -10.87 -5.21 2.82
C GLN A 533 -11.62 -4.11 3.61
N TRP A 534 -12.82 -3.76 3.21
CA TRP A 534 -13.67 -2.76 3.88
C TRP A 534 -14.80 -3.37 4.69
N ASP A 535 -15.02 -4.67 4.57
CA ASP A 535 -15.99 -5.41 5.37
C ASP A 535 -15.27 -6.08 6.54
N PRO A 536 -15.86 -6.11 7.74
CA PRO A 536 -15.28 -6.86 8.85
C PRO A 536 -15.22 -8.34 8.48
N ALA A 537 -14.15 -9.01 8.88
CA ALA A 537 -14.10 -10.47 8.79
C ALA A 537 -15.16 -11.07 9.71
N GLU A 538 -15.90 -12.03 9.19
CA GLU A 538 -16.88 -12.78 10.01
C GLU A 538 -16.25 -14.07 10.51
N GLU A 539 -16.43 -14.37 11.80
CA GLU A 539 -15.98 -15.64 12.37
C GLU A 539 -16.90 -16.77 11.88
N LEU A 540 -16.31 -17.88 11.49
CA LEU A 540 -17.06 -19.10 11.25
C LEU A 540 -17.48 -19.70 12.60
N THR A 541 -18.68 -19.33 13.07
CA THR A 541 -19.20 -19.76 14.36
C THR A 541 -19.38 -21.28 14.43
N GLY A 542 -19.36 -21.83 15.65
CA GLY A 542 -19.64 -23.27 15.84
C GLY A 542 -20.99 -23.70 15.27
N GLU A 543 -22.01 -22.85 15.34
CA GLU A 543 -23.34 -23.08 14.77
C GLU A 543 -23.29 -23.10 13.24
N ALA A 544 -22.62 -22.15 12.60
CA ALA A 544 -22.41 -22.15 11.16
C ALA A 544 -21.60 -23.36 10.67
N LYS A 545 -20.67 -23.87 11.49
CA LYS A 545 -19.88 -25.08 11.18
C LYS A 545 -20.72 -26.36 11.28
N THR A 546 -21.63 -26.47 12.26
CA THR A 546 -22.46 -27.69 12.47
C THR A 546 -23.36 -27.98 11.28
N LYS A 547 -23.82 -26.97 10.53
CA LYS A 547 -24.60 -27.19 9.30
C LYS A 547 -23.86 -28.05 8.28
N PHE A 548 -22.54 -27.96 8.26
CA PHE A 548 -21.68 -28.70 7.32
C PHE A 548 -21.32 -30.11 7.82
N THR A 549 -21.39 -30.38 9.14
CA THR A 549 -21.04 -31.69 9.71
C THR A 549 -22.23 -32.65 9.80
N ASP A 550 -23.43 -32.13 10.00
CA ASP A 550 -24.62 -32.89 10.33
C ASP A 550 -25.70 -32.89 9.24
N ASN A 551 -25.35 -32.47 8.01
CA ASN A 551 -26.31 -32.28 6.94
C ASN A 551 -25.92 -33.01 5.66
N ASP A 552 -26.76 -33.93 5.19
CA ASP A 552 -26.60 -34.66 3.91
C ASP A 552 -26.55 -33.73 2.66
N GLN A 553 -26.90 -32.46 2.82
CA GLN A 553 -26.81 -31.46 1.77
C GLN A 553 -25.38 -31.08 1.42
N PHE A 554 -24.44 -31.32 2.34
CA PHE A 554 -23.02 -30.95 2.21
C PHE A 554 -22.10 -32.17 2.40
N PRO A 555 -22.19 -33.23 1.58
CA PRO A 555 -21.33 -34.39 1.72
C PRO A 555 -19.86 -34.02 1.51
N VAL A 556 -18.99 -34.49 2.38
CA VAL A 556 -17.54 -34.30 2.30
C VAL A 556 -16.97 -35.06 1.12
N TRP A 557 -16.21 -34.36 0.28
CA TRP A 557 -15.51 -34.92 -0.87
C TRP A 557 -14.01 -35.04 -0.67
N PHE A 558 -13.43 -34.13 0.09
CA PHE A 558 -12.02 -34.13 0.43
C PHE A 558 -11.85 -33.58 1.83
N ASP A 559 -10.92 -34.16 2.60
CA ASP A 559 -10.56 -33.70 3.95
C ASP A 559 -9.12 -34.11 4.20
N ASN A 560 -8.27 -33.15 4.56
CA ASN A 560 -6.88 -33.38 4.95
C ASN A 560 -6.59 -33.03 6.41
N GLY A 561 -7.65 -32.81 7.20
CA GLY A 561 -7.58 -32.49 8.63
C GLY A 561 -7.51 -30.99 8.95
N ASP A 562 -7.12 -30.14 8.01
CA ASP A 562 -7.10 -28.68 8.12
C ASP A 562 -8.15 -28.03 7.21
N THR A 563 -8.30 -28.56 6.01
CA THR A 563 -9.20 -28.01 4.98
C THR A 563 -10.11 -29.09 4.44
N THR A 564 -11.40 -28.78 4.42
CA THR A 564 -12.45 -29.69 3.96
C THR A 564 -13.11 -29.13 2.70
N ILE A 565 -13.28 -29.96 1.67
CA ILE A 565 -14.09 -29.65 0.50
C ILE A 565 -15.38 -30.46 0.57
N MET A 566 -16.49 -29.77 0.46
CA MET A 566 -17.82 -30.35 0.46
C MET A 566 -18.50 -30.10 -0.87
N ARG A 567 -19.28 -31.06 -1.34
CA ARG A 567 -20.18 -30.87 -2.45
C ARG A 567 -21.49 -30.25 -1.93
N MET A 568 -22.01 -29.29 -2.64
CA MET A 568 -23.35 -28.78 -2.36
C MET A 568 -24.38 -29.54 -3.21
N ASN A 569 -25.27 -30.26 -2.54
CA ASN A 569 -26.37 -30.93 -3.21
C ASN A 569 -27.53 -29.95 -3.37
N PRO A 570 -27.98 -29.68 -4.60
CA PRO A 570 -29.01 -28.66 -4.85
C PRO A 570 -30.43 -29.11 -4.45
N TYR A 571 -30.60 -30.37 -3.98
CA TYR A 571 -31.93 -30.96 -3.70
C TYR A 571 -31.98 -31.64 -2.35
#